data_fe371da0948e199a3907a9b0de1a84dc
#
_entry.id   fe371da0948e199a3907a9b0de1a84dc
#
_cell.length_a   1.000
_cell.length_b   1.000
_cell.length_c   1.000
_cell.angle_alpha   90.00
_cell.angle_beta   90.00
_cell.angle_gamma   90.00
#
_symmetry.space_group_name_H-M   'P 1'
#
loop_
_entity.id
_entity.type
_entity.pdbx_description
1 polymer ?
#
loop_
_entity_poly.entity_id
_entity_poly.type
_entity_poly.pdbx_seq_one_letter_code
_entity_poly.pdbx_strand_id
1 'polypeptide(L)'
;MERKPKQAPLYLLTGLLIGLALGLLIGYRMLPVQFFDIAPSSLQPDYQREYLAMVGLAYNADKDIGRGYSRISQMMSPVDIDTLRSMSLKLNDSPDTQSSYEPVRTFINDLLSYMTETGYR
;
A
#
# COMPACT_ATOMS: atom_id res chain seq x y z
N MET A 1 2.60 -12.62 -57.75
CA MET A 1 2.29 -13.28 -56.51
C MET A 1 3.51 -13.67 -55.72
N GLU A 2 4.41 -14.26 -56.36
CA GLU A 2 5.56 -14.82 -55.66
C GLU A 2 6.41 -13.78 -54.96
N ARG A 3 6.40 -12.60 -55.50
CA ARG A 3 7.18 -11.54 -54.88
C ARG A 3 6.68 -11.12 -53.54
N LYS A 4 5.43 -11.32 -53.35
CA LYS A 4 4.79 -10.89 -52.10
C LYS A 4 5.46 -11.43 -50.87
N PRO A 5 5.90 -12.70 -50.84
CA PRO A 5 6.52 -13.23 -49.64
C PRO A 5 7.72 -12.44 -49.16
N LYS A 6 8.46 -11.83 -50.10
CA LYS A 6 9.61 -11.05 -49.67
C LYS A 6 9.24 -9.73 -49.01
N GLN A 7 8.16 -9.12 -49.47
CA GLN A 7 7.72 -7.85 -48.92
C GLN A 7 6.86 -8.03 -47.68
N ALA A 8 6.14 -9.15 -47.59
CA ALA A 8 5.25 -9.41 -46.48
C ALA A 8 5.97 -9.37 -45.13
N PRO A 9 7.14 -9.99 -44.97
CA PRO A 9 7.84 -9.92 -43.70
C PRO A 9 8.26 -8.50 -43.33
N LEU A 10 8.60 -7.69 -44.34
CA LEU A 10 8.98 -6.29 -44.08
C LEU A 10 7.78 -5.49 -43.58
N TYR A 11 6.62 -5.69 -44.20
CA TYR A 11 5.42 -5.01 -43.75
C TYR A 11 5.01 -5.46 -42.36
N LEU A 12 5.13 -6.76 -42.09
CA LEU A 12 4.82 -7.27 -40.77
C LEU A 12 5.76 -6.70 -39.71
N LEU A 13 7.05 -6.64 -40.05
CA LEU A 13 8.02 -6.09 -39.13
C LEU A 13 7.77 -4.60 -38.88
N THR A 14 7.51 -3.85 -39.94
CA THR A 14 7.21 -2.43 -39.81
C THR A 14 5.94 -2.20 -38.99
N GLY A 15 4.90 -2.96 -39.29
CA GLY A 15 3.65 -2.87 -38.51
C GLY A 15 3.83 -3.23 -37.06
N LEU A 16 4.63 -4.27 -36.81
CA LEU A 16 4.92 -4.66 -35.44
C LEU A 16 5.67 -3.57 -34.68
N LEU A 17 6.68 -2.96 -35.32
CA LEU A 17 7.43 -1.88 -34.70
C LEU A 17 6.55 -0.67 -34.42
N ILE A 18 5.75 -0.28 -35.40
CA ILE A 18 4.84 0.85 -35.21
C ILE A 18 3.81 0.57 -34.15
N GLY A 19 3.22 -0.62 -34.18
CA GLY A 19 2.24 -1.02 -33.16
C GLY A 19 2.84 -1.07 -31.78
N LEU A 20 4.04 -1.60 -31.65
CA LEU A 20 4.73 -1.65 -30.38
C LEU A 20 5.03 -0.25 -29.84
N ALA A 21 5.54 0.63 -30.73
CA ALA A 21 5.85 2.00 -30.34
C ALA A 21 4.61 2.75 -29.90
N LEU A 22 3.52 2.64 -30.66
CA LEU A 22 2.26 3.30 -30.32
C LEU A 22 1.66 2.70 -29.06
N GLY A 23 1.71 1.40 -28.91
CA GLY A 23 1.20 0.73 -27.72
C GLY A 23 1.94 1.15 -26.47
N LEU A 24 3.25 1.20 -26.54
CA LEU A 24 4.06 1.66 -25.43
C LEU A 24 3.79 3.13 -25.09
N LEU A 25 3.67 3.96 -26.13
CA LEU A 25 3.41 5.37 -25.92
C LEU A 25 2.05 5.60 -25.27
N ILE A 26 1.03 4.92 -25.76
CA ILE A 26 -0.31 5.05 -25.21
C ILE A 26 -0.35 4.47 -23.79
N GLY A 27 0.23 3.31 -23.60
CA GLY A 27 0.28 2.69 -22.27
C GLY A 27 1.03 3.55 -21.27
N TYR A 28 2.11 4.16 -21.70
CA TYR A 28 2.91 4.99 -20.80
C TYR A 28 2.18 6.28 -20.44
N ARG A 29 1.43 6.85 -21.37
CA ARG A 29 0.79 8.14 -21.12
C ARG A 29 -0.59 8.01 -20.50
N MET A 30 -1.38 7.04 -20.92
CA MET A 30 -2.74 6.92 -20.42
C MET A 30 -2.84 6.06 -19.19
N LEU A 31 -1.92 5.14 -19.03
CA LEU A 31 -1.82 4.35 -17.82
C LEU A 31 -0.44 4.60 -17.27
N PRO A 32 -0.23 5.77 -16.68
CA PRO A 32 1.03 5.95 -15.97
C PRO A 32 1.03 4.89 -14.92
N VAL A 33 1.90 3.97 -15.13
CA VAL A 33 2.06 2.89 -14.23
C VAL A 33 2.51 3.50 -12.97
N GLN A 34 1.58 3.78 -12.16
CA GLN A 34 1.94 4.16 -10.86
C GLN A 34 2.26 2.91 -10.16
N PHE A 35 3.46 2.66 -10.20
CA PHE A 35 3.96 1.70 -9.37
C PHE A 35 3.96 2.24 -8.01
N PHE A 36 3.26 2.00 -7.32
CA PHE A 36 3.22 0.96 -6.51
C PHE A 36 4.08 1.05 -5.33
N ASP A 37 4.88 1.99 -5.36
CA ASP A 37 5.55 2.42 -4.23
C ASP A 37 4.77 3.54 -3.62
N ILE A 38 3.49 3.34 -3.52
CA ILE A 38 2.71 4.22 -2.69
C ILE A 38 3.05 3.81 -1.29
N ALA A 39 3.97 4.52 -0.68
CA ALA A 39 4.24 4.34 0.73
C ALA A 39 2.94 4.50 1.50
N PRO A 40 2.70 3.72 2.55
CA PRO A 40 1.48 3.89 3.35
C PRO A 40 1.28 5.31 3.84
N SER A 41 2.36 6.07 4.00
CA SER A 41 2.27 7.48 4.40
C SER A 41 1.59 8.37 3.36
N SER A 42 1.52 7.93 2.08
CA SER A 42 0.85 8.66 1.01
C SER A 42 -0.64 8.40 0.94
N LEU A 43 -1.14 7.44 1.71
CA LEU A 43 -2.55 7.08 1.67
C LEU A 43 -3.41 8.20 2.23
N GLN A 44 -4.63 8.30 1.71
CA GLN A 44 -5.62 9.20 2.27
C GLN A 44 -5.97 8.75 3.69
N PRO A 45 -6.46 9.66 4.55
CA PRO A 45 -6.75 9.32 5.94
C PRO A 45 -7.65 8.10 6.12
N ASP A 46 -8.65 7.93 5.24
CA ASP A 46 -9.55 6.77 5.34
C ASP A 46 -8.80 5.47 5.11
N TYR A 47 -7.90 5.44 4.15
CA TYR A 47 -7.11 4.26 3.86
C TYR A 47 -6.06 4.01 4.94
N GLN A 48 -5.55 5.08 5.55
CA GLN A 48 -4.63 4.92 6.68
C GLN A 48 -5.31 4.23 7.86
N ARG A 49 -6.58 4.56 8.12
CA ARG A 49 -7.33 3.87 9.17
C ARG A 49 -7.53 2.40 8.85
N GLU A 50 -7.84 2.08 7.58
CA GLU A 50 -7.96 0.69 7.17
C GLU A 50 -6.64 -0.04 7.29
N TYR A 51 -5.54 0.63 6.95
CA TYR A 51 -4.21 0.06 7.11
C TYR A 51 -3.92 -0.24 8.58
N LEU A 52 -4.26 0.69 9.46
CA LEU A 52 -4.10 0.49 10.90
C LEU A 52 -4.93 -0.70 11.38
N ALA A 53 -6.15 -0.84 10.87
CA ALA A 53 -6.99 -1.98 11.23
C ALA A 53 -6.32 -3.30 10.82
N MET A 54 -5.76 -3.35 9.62
CA MET A 54 -5.07 -4.55 9.15
C MET A 54 -3.83 -4.86 9.98
N VAL A 55 -3.08 -3.83 10.36
CA VAL A 55 -1.89 -4.01 11.22
C VAL A 55 -2.31 -4.57 12.59
N GLY A 56 -3.39 -4.03 13.16
CA GLY A 56 -3.89 -4.51 14.43
C GLY A 56 -4.33 -5.97 14.37
N LEU A 57 -5.04 -6.35 13.30
CA LEU A 57 -5.48 -7.73 13.11
C LEU A 57 -4.28 -8.66 12.91
N ALA A 58 -3.29 -8.24 12.12
CA ALA A 58 -2.08 -9.02 11.91
C ALA A 58 -1.31 -9.21 13.22
N TYR A 59 -1.21 -8.16 14.02
CA TYR A 59 -0.57 -8.25 15.32
C TYR A 59 -1.32 -9.21 16.24
N ASN A 60 -2.65 -9.16 16.22
CA ASN A 60 -3.45 -10.06 17.03
C ASN A 60 -3.21 -11.53 16.67
N ALA A 61 -2.88 -11.78 15.40
CA ALA A 61 -2.59 -13.13 14.93
C ALA A 61 -1.17 -13.59 15.26
N ASP A 62 -0.15 -12.75 15.05
CA ASP A 62 1.25 -13.17 15.21
C ASP A 62 1.89 -12.69 16.52
N LYS A 63 1.29 -11.70 17.18
CA LYS A 63 1.80 -11.14 18.45
C LYS A 63 3.23 -10.60 18.35
N ASP A 64 3.66 -10.20 17.16
CA ASP A 64 4.99 -9.67 16.94
C ASP A 64 4.92 -8.15 16.89
N ILE A 65 5.20 -7.51 18.03
CA ILE A 65 5.12 -6.06 18.13
C ILE A 65 6.19 -5.36 17.30
N GLY A 66 7.34 -5.99 17.11
CA GLY A 66 8.39 -5.42 16.27
C GLY A 66 7.94 -5.28 14.83
N ARG A 67 7.25 -6.29 14.30
CA ARG A 67 6.66 -6.19 12.96
C ARG A 67 5.59 -5.13 12.89
N GLY A 68 4.74 -5.06 13.92
CA GLY A 68 3.72 -4.03 13.98
C GLY A 68 4.32 -2.64 13.97
N TYR A 69 5.37 -2.43 14.74
CA TYR A 69 6.09 -1.16 14.75
C TYR A 69 6.65 -0.84 13.37
N SER A 70 7.27 -1.80 12.72
CA SER A 70 7.82 -1.60 11.37
C SER A 70 6.74 -1.19 10.37
N ARG A 71 5.58 -1.83 10.44
CA ARG A 71 4.47 -1.51 9.54
C ARG A 71 3.94 -0.10 9.79
N ILE A 72 3.79 0.28 11.04
CA ILE A 72 3.30 1.61 11.39
C ILE A 72 4.32 2.67 11.02
N SER A 73 5.62 2.39 11.17
CA SER A 73 6.65 3.36 10.80
C SER A 73 6.69 3.65 9.31
N GLN A 74 6.20 2.73 8.49
CA GLN A 74 6.04 2.98 7.06
C GLN A 74 4.89 3.94 6.78
N MET A 75 3.88 3.95 7.64
CA MET A 75 2.73 4.84 7.49
C MET A 75 3.01 6.21 8.08
N MET A 76 3.66 6.25 9.22
CA MET A 76 4.04 7.53 9.85
C MET A 76 5.38 7.38 10.53
N SER A 77 6.25 8.34 10.29
CA SER A 77 7.57 8.40 10.91
C SER A 77 7.88 9.86 11.25
N PRO A 78 8.07 10.18 12.54
CA PRO A 78 8.06 9.29 13.69
C PRO A 78 6.65 8.79 14.04
N VAL A 79 6.59 7.65 14.71
CA VAL A 79 5.30 7.08 15.13
C VAL A 79 4.71 7.92 16.26
N ASP A 80 3.47 8.34 16.05
CA ASP A 80 2.75 9.19 17.00
C ASP A 80 1.57 8.41 17.59
N ILE A 81 1.70 8.04 18.86
CA ILE A 81 0.69 7.25 19.55
C ILE A 81 -0.64 7.99 19.65
N ASP A 82 -0.60 9.30 19.86
CA ASP A 82 -1.83 10.08 19.99
C ASP A 82 -2.63 10.07 18.70
N THR A 83 -1.94 10.19 17.57
CA THR A 83 -2.58 10.10 16.26
C THR A 83 -3.17 8.70 16.05
N LEU A 84 -2.43 7.65 16.41
CA LEU A 84 -2.94 6.28 16.29
C LEU A 84 -4.18 6.07 17.14
N ARG A 85 -4.21 6.61 18.35
CA ARG A 85 -5.39 6.51 19.21
C ARG A 85 -6.60 7.20 18.61
N SER A 86 -6.40 8.39 18.05
CA SER A 86 -7.51 9.11 17.42
C SER A 86 -8.06 8.36 16.23
N MET A 87 -7.16 7.74 15.45
CA MET A 87 -7.57 6.91 14.32
C MET A 87 -8.35 5.68 14.79
N SER A 88 -7.91 5.06 15.88
CA SER A 88 -8.60 3.87 16.41
C SER A 88 -9.99 4.20 16.89
N LEU A 89 -10.19 5.38 17.48
CA LEU A 89 -11.52 5.80 17.89
C LEU A 89 -12.46 5.94 16.70
N LYS A 90 -11.94 6.41 15.57
CA LYS A 90 -12.74 6.51 14.35
C LYS A 90 -13.11 5.14 13.81
N LEU A 91 -12.26 4.14 13.99
CA LEU A 91 -12.62 2.76 13.64
C LEU A 91 -13.78 2.26 14.46
N ASN A 92 -13.82 2.61 15.75
CA ASN A 92 -14.91 2.20 16.62
C ASN A 92 -16.23 2.84 16.21
N ASP A 93 -16.19 4.05 15.66
CA ASP A 93 -17.38 4.77 15.24
C ASP A 93 -17.97 4.27 13.92
N SER A 94 -17.21 3.54 13.13
CA SER A 94 -17.65 3.04 11.83
C SER A 94 -18.15 1.61 11.95
N PRO A 95 -19.39 1.31 11.51
CA PRO A 95 -19.94 -0.05 11.61
C PRO A 95 -19.07 -1.08 10.88
N ASP A 96 -18.47 -0.68 9.76
CA ASP A 96 -17.68 -1.61 8.94
C ASP A 96 -16.38 -2.02 9.61
N THR A 97 -15.82 -1.17 10.45
CA THR A 97 -14.50 -1.41 11.04
C THR A 97 -14.55 -1.58 12.56
N GLN A 98 -15.74 -1.56 13.13
CA GLN A 98 -15.89 -1.63 14.59
C GLN A 98 -15.26 -2.90 15.17
N SER A 99 -15.34 -3.99 14.44
CA SER A 99 -14.75 -5.25 14.88
C SER A 99 -13.23 -5.21 14.96
N SER A 100 -12.60 -4.25 14.29
CA SER A 100 -11.16 -4.09 14.29
C SER A 100 -10.68 -3.21 15.45
N TYR A 101 -11.58 -2.58 16.19
CA TYR A 101 -11.20 -1.62 17.21
C TYR A 101 -10.42 -2.27 18.37
N GLU A 102 -10.89 -3.38 18.88
CA GLU A 102 -10.22 -4.03 20.00
C GLU A 102 -8.83 -4.54 19.64
N PRO A 103 -8.63 -5.24 18.51
CA PRO A 103 -7.28 -5.60 18.11
C PRO A 103 -6.35 -4.40 17.94
N VAL A 104 -6.84 -3.31 17.35
CA VAL A 104 -6.05 -2.10 17.18
C VAL A 104 -5.72 -1.46 18.51
N ARG A 105 -6.68 -1.39 19.41
CA ARG A 105 -6.46 -0.82 20.73
C ARG A 105 -5.39 -1.61 21.50
N THR A 106 -5.49 -2.92 21.47
CA THR A 106 -4.49 -3.78 22.11
C THR A 106 -3.11 -3.55 21.49
N PHE A 107 -3.07 -3.49 20.16
CA PHE A 107 -1.82 -3.23 19.44
C PHE A 107 -1.21 -1.89 19.86
N ILE A 108 -2.01 -0.82 19.95
CA ILE A 108 -1.52 0.51 20.31
C ILE A 108 -0.95 0.51 21.73
N ASN A 109 -1.63 -0.14 22.66
CA ASN A 109 -1.15 -0.22 24.02
C ASN A 109 0.18 -0.99 24.12
N ASP A 110 0.27 -2.09 23.40
CA ASP A 110 1.50 -2.88 23.37
C ASP A 110 2.61 -2.14 22.65
N LEU A 111 2.27 -1.39 21.61
CA LEU A 111 3.21 -0.56 20.87
C LEU A 111 3.80 0.53 21.77
N LEU A 112 2.95 1.16 22.57
CA LEU A 112 3.43 2.17 23.52
C LEU A 112 4.42 1.59 24.49
N SER A 113 4.12 0.42 25.04
CA SER A 113 5.06 -0.28 25.94
C SER A 113 6.37 -0.61 25.23
N TYR A 114 6.28 -1.10 24.00
CA TYR A 114 7.45 -1.42 23.20
C TYR A 114 8.33 -0.19 22.96
N MET A 115 7.71 0.92 22.58
CA MET A 115 8.45 2.15 22.32
C MET A 115 9.10 2.69 23.60
N THR A 116 8.42 2.56 24.73
CA THR A 116 8.94 3.00 26.01
C THR A 116 10.15 2.15 26.41
N GLU A 117 10.05 0.82 26.24
CA GLU A 117 11.14 -0.08 26.59
C GLU A 117 12.37 0.10 25.71
N THR A 118 12.16 0.36 24.43
CA THR A 118 13.27 0.49 23.47
C THR A 118 13.80 1.92 23.37
N GLY A 119 13.16 2.86 24.05
CA GLY A 119 13.59 4.26 24.01
C GLY A 119 13.16 5.04 22.78
N TYR A 120 12.29 4.47 21.95
CA TYR A 120 11.74 5.19 20.82
C TYR A 120 10.66 6.14 21.31
N ARG A 121 10.72 7.37 20.89
CA ARG A 121 9.72 8.38 21.24
C ARG A 121 9.35 9.24 20.05
#